data_daaab41de039900e7d1809bcfbf707c8
#
_entry.id   daaab41de039900e7d1809bcfbf707c8
#
_cell.length_a   1.000
_cell.length_b   1.000
_cell.length_c   1.000
_cell.angle_alpha   90.00
_cell.angle_beta   90.00
_cell.angle_gamma   90.00
#
_symmetry.space_group_name_H-M   'P 1'
#
loop_
_entity.id
_entity.type
_entity.pdbx_description
1 polymer ?
#
loop_
_entity_poly.entity_id
_entity_poly.type
_entity_poly.pdbx_seq_one_letter_code
_entity_poly.pdbx_strand_id
1 'polypeptide(L)'
;MKLSPNVTDITEMAKAAEAGGADILSLINTLTGMKIDIYKKTFALANKTGGMSGPAVKPVAVRMVYQVAQAVKLPIIGMGGISTAEDALEFILAGASAVSVGTANFFNPYAAEEVVRAIEDYMISQKTEDSCQLIGAVK
;
A
#
# COMPACT_ATOMS: atom_id res chain seq x y z
N MET A 1 7.17 -9.31 -7.21
CA MET A 1 8.21 -8.24 -7.16
C MET A 1 7.68 -7.04 -6.38
N LYS A 2 8.53 -6.36 -5.56
CA LYS A 2 8.12 -5.16 -4.79
C LYS A 2 8.60 -3.87 -5.46
N LEU A 3 7.65 -2.96 -5.73
CA LEU A 3 7.91 -1.71 -6.45
C LEU A 3 8.17 -0.54 -5.48
N SER A 4 9.10 0.33 -5.88
CA SER A 4 9.41 1.57 -5.16
C SER A 4 8.49 2.70 -5.61
N PRO A 5 8.00 3.55 -4.69
CA PRO A 5 7.23 4.74 -5.04
C PRO A 5 8.11 5.91 -5.49
N ASN A 6 9.44 5.79 -5.37
CA ASN A 6 10.38 6.87 -5.66
C ASN A 6 10.73 6.91 -7.16
N VAL A 7 9.70 6.95 -8.00
CA VAL A 7 9.79 6.96 -9.47
C VAL A 7 8.77 7.96 -10.02
N THR A 8 8.98 8.42 -11.24
CA THR A 8 8.07 9.36 -11.91
C THR A 8 6.79 8.64 -12.34
N ASP A 9 6.91 7.47 -12.95
CA ASP A 9 5.77 6.64 -13.38
C ASP A 9 5.95 5.20 -12.91
N ILE A 10 5.11 4.77 -11.98
CA ILE A 10 5.16 3.42 -11.42
C ILE A 10 4.63 2.36 -12.41
N THR A 11 3.82 2.78 -13.39
CA THR A 11 3.24 1.85 -14.36
C THR A 11 4.29 1.31 -15.32
N GLU A 12 5.32 2.08 -15.64
CA GLU A 12 6.47 1.60 -16.43
C GLU A 12 7.22 0.49 -15.69
N MET A 13 7.43 0.67 -14.39
CA MET A 13 8.07 -0.35 -13.54
C MET A 13 7.22 -1.61 -13.44
N ALA A 14 5.91 -1.46 -13.33
CA ALA A 14 4.97 -2.59 -13.27
C ALA A 14 4.96 -3.39 -14.58
N LYS A 15 4.87 -2.72 -15.73
CA LYS A 15 4.93 -3.36 -17.06
C LYS A 15 6.26 -4.08 -17.29
N ALA A 16 7.38 -3.46 -16.90
CA ALA A 16 8.70 -4.08 -17.01
C ALA A 16 8.80 -5.34 -16.13
N ALA A 17 8.24 -5.31 -14.92
CA ALA A 17 8.20 -6.46 -14.03
C ALA A 17 7.33 -7.60 -14.59
N GLU A 18 6.16 -7.29 -15.15
CA GLU A 18 5.28 -8.26 -15.82
C GLU A 18 5.98 -8.90 -17.03
N ALA A 19 6.60 -8.09 -17.88
CA ALA A 19 7.38 -8.57 -19.03
C ALA A 19 8.60 -9.41 -18.60
N GLY A 20 9.16 -9.14 -17.43
CA GLY A 20 10.24 -9.92 -16.83
C GLY A 20 9.81 -11.22 -16.13
N GLY A 21 8.51 -11.56 -16.18
CA GLY A 21 7.97 -12.82 -15.64
C GLY A 21 7.66 -12.78 -14.14
N ALA A 22 7.33 -11.61 -13.58
CA ALA A 22 6.83 -11.54 -12.22
C ALA A 22 5.43 -12.18 -12.14
N ASP A 23 5.17 -12.95 -11.08
CA ASP A 23 3.85 -13.58 -10.84
C ASP A 23 2.91 -12.65 -10.07
N ILE A 24 3.47 -11.83 -9.17
CA ILE A 24 2.73 -10.93 -8.27
C ILE A 24 3.53 -9.63 -8.11
N LEU A 25 2.83 -8.50 -8.07
CA LEU A 25 3.41 -7.22 -7.67
C LEU A 25 3.02 -6.86 -6.24
N SER A 26 3.94 -6.24 -5.51
CA SER A 26 3.62 -5.59 -4.23
C SER A 26 4.08 -4.14 -4.26
N LEU A 27 3.25 -3.23 -3.77
CA LEU A 27 3.55 -1.80 -3.73
C LEU A 27 2.75 -1.12 -2.60
N ILE A 28 3.34 -0.15 -1.95
CA ILE A 28 4.57 0.56 -2.26
C ILE A 28 5.64 0.26 -1.20
N ASN A 29 6.92 0.45 -1.55
CA ASN A 29 7.97 0.61 -0.55
C ASN A 29 7.86 2.02 0.07
N THR A 30 8.71 2.37 1.03
CA THR A 30 8.70 3.67 1.69
C THR A 30 9.07 4.82 0.73
N LEU A 31 8.47 5.99 0.95
CA LEU A 31 8.93 7.24 0.31
C LEU A 31 10.23 7.71 0.96
N THR A 32 11.14 8.21 0.16
CA THR A 32 12.41 8.75 0.67
C THR A 32 12.17 10.10 1.33
N GLY A 33 12.58 10.22 2.58
CA GLY A 33 12.49 11.44 3.38
C GLY A 33 13.80 11.77 4.09
N MET A 34 13.83 12.88 4.80
CA MET A 34 14.96 13.34 5.59
C MET A 34 14.48 14.03 6.86
N LYS A 35 15.25 13.94 7.93
CA LYS A 35 15.06 14.73 9.15
C LYS A 35 16.36 15.40 9.57
N ILE A 36 16.29 16.69 9.90
CA ILE A 36 17.39 17.50 10.43
C ILE A 36 17.20 17.71 11.93
N ASP A 37 18.26 17.48 12.70
CA ASP A 37 18.36 17.94 14.09
C ASP A 37 18.79 19.42 14.08
N ILE A 38 17.83 20.30 14.34
CA ILE A 38 18.03 21.76 14.26
C ILE A 38 18.99 22.31 15.32
N TYR A 39 19.11 21.62 16.47
CA TYR A 39 19.96 22.05 17.57
C TYR A 39 21.42 21.63 17.33
N LYS A 40 21.63 20.41 16.86
CA LYS A 40 22.97 19.89 16.52
C LYS A 40 23.42 20.31 15.12
N LYS A 41 22.52 20.86 14.29
CA LYS A 41 22.77 21.23 12.89
C LYS A 41 23.35 20.07 12.08
N THR A 42 22.80 18.87 12.26
CA THR A 42 23.24 17.63 11.61
C THR A 42 22.03 16.78 11.16
N PHE A 43 22.31 15.74 10.42
CA PHE A 43 21.28 14.77 10.04
C PHE A 43 20.83 13.94 11.26
N ALA A 44 19.52 13.75 11.44
CA ALA A 44 18.99 12.90 12.50
C ALA A 44 19.19 11.41 12.22
N LEU A 45 19.34 11.04 10.94
CA LEU A 45 19.60 9.67 10.51
C LEU A 45 21.04 9.54 10.01
N ALA A 46 21.71 8.43 10.39
CA ALA A 46 23.11 8.17 10.00
C ALA A 46 23.30 8.17 8.47
N ASN A 47 22.32 7.63 7.72
CA ASN A 47 22.32 7.59 6.27
C ASN A 47 21.79 8.88 5.61
N LYS A 48 21.60 9.97 6.36
CA LYS A 48 21.04 11.26 5.95
C LYS A 48 19.58 11.19 5.52
N THR A 49 19.20 10.22 4.71
CA THR A 49 17.83 9.96 4.27
C THR A 49 17.31 8.65 4.88
N GLY A 50 15.99 8.49 4.91
CA GLY A 50 15.31 7.29 5.38
C GLY A 50 13.94 7.13 4.76
N GLY A 51 13.34 5.97 4.99
CA GLY A 51 12.00 5.68 4.48
C GLY A 51 10.91 6.31 5.36
N MET A 52 10.01 7.03 4.75
CA MET A 52 8.78 7.51 5.37
C MET A 52 7.67 6.48 5.18
N SER A 53 7.02 6.07 6.27
CA SER A 53 5.89 5.15 6.32
C SER A 53 4.78 5.69 7.23
N GLY A 54 3.71 4.92 7.42
CA GLY A 54 2.57 5.30 8.24
C GLY A 54 1.46 6.02 7.45
N PRO A 55 0.39 6.51 8.11
CA PRO A 55 -0.82 7.01 7.45
C PRO A 55 -0.60 8.09 6.39
N ALA A 56 0.44 8.91 6.57
CA ALA A 56 0.76 10.01 5.64
C ALA A 56 1.08 9.55 4.20
N VAL A 57 1.53 8.30 4.01
CA VAL A 57 1.85 7.79 2.67
C VAL A 57 0.67 7.12 1.98
N LYS A 58 -0.45 6.85 2.70
CA LYS A 58 -1.61 6.13 2.17
C LYS A 58 -2.16 6.71 0.86
N PRO A 59 -2.43 8.02 0.73
CA PRO A 59 -2.99 8.55 -0.52
C PRO A 59 -2.10 8.33 -1.73
N VAL A 60 -0.78 8.35 -1.54
CA VAL A 60 0.19 8.06 -2.60
C VAL A 60 0.14 6.57 -2.96
N ALA A 61 0.10 5.69 -1.95
CA ALA A 61 0.06 4.26 -2.14
C ALA A 61 -1.22 3.80 -2.85
N VAL A 62 -2.40 4.28 -2.43
CA VAL A 62 -3.70 3.97 -3.06
C VAL A 62 -3.71 4.40 -4.53
N ARG A 63 -3.26 5.65 -4.82
CA ARG A 63 -3.14 6.13 -6.21
C ARG A 63 -2.25 5.23 -7.06
N MET A 64 -1.08 4.83 -6.53
CA MET A 64 -0.15 3.98 -7.26
C MET A 64 -0.70 2.57 -7.50
N VAL A 65 -1.39 1.99 -6.51
CA VAL A 65 -2.09 0.71 -6.69
C VAL A 65 -3.12 0.81 -7.79
N TYR A 66 -3.95 1.84 -7.78
CA TYR A 66 -4.93 2.08 -8.84
C TYR A 66 -4.28 2.17 -10.22
N GLN A 67 -3.23 2.98 -10.37
CA GLN A 67 -2.53 3.14 -11.65
C GLN A 67 -1.94 1.81 -12.15
N VAL A 68 -1.32 1.03 -11.26
CA VAL A 68 -0.74 -0.28 -11.63
C VAL A 68 -1.83 -1.29 -11.99
N ALA A 69 -2.94 -1.33 -11.25
CA ALA A 69 -4.07 -2.20 -11.55
C ALA A 69 -4.69 -1.95 -12.94
N GLN A 70 -4.64 -0.68 -13.41
CA GLN A 70 -5.08 -0.35 -14.78
C GLN A 70 -4.02 -0.69 -15.86
N ALA A 71 -2.76 -0.90 -15.47
CA ALA A 71 -1.65 -1.04 -16.42
C ALA A 71 -1.21 -2.48 -16.66
N VAL A 72 -1.43 -3.40 -15.71
CA VAL A 72 -1.00 -4.80 -15.77
C VAL A 72 -2.12 -5.74 -15.32
N LYS A 73 -1.96 -7.04 -15.59
CA LYS A 73 -2.94 -8.07 -15.19
C LYS A 73 -2.52 -8.89 -13.97
N LEU A 74 -1.35 -8.61 -13.43
CA LEU A 74 -0.82 -9.33 -12.27
C LEU A 74 -1.59 -9.01 -10.99
N PRO A 75 -1.77 -9.97 -10.08
CA PRO A 75 -2.29 -9.71 -8.75
C PRO A 75 -1.40 -8.71 -8.01
N ILE A 76 -2.03 -7.84 -7.21
CA ILE A 76 -1.34 -6.76 -6.50
C ILE A 76 -1.54 -6.92 -4.99
N ILE A 77 -0.44 -6.86 -4.24
CA ILE A 77 -0.47 -6.71 -2.78
C ILE A 77 -0.26 -5.23 -2.48
N GLY A 78 -1.32 -4.55 -2.03
CA GLY A 78 -1.29 -3.15 -1.65
C GLY A 78 -0.73 -2.95 -0.24
N MET A 79 0.15 -1.97 -0.06
CA MET A 79 0.71 -1.61 1.25
C MET A 79 1.14 -0.15 1.31
N GLY A 80 1.07 0.41 2.51
CA GLY A 80 1.54 1.76 2.80
C GLY A 80 0.48 2.60 3.51
N GLY A 81 0.60 2.75 4.82
CA GLY A 81 -0.26 3.58 5.64
C GLY A 81 -1.60 2.96 6.05
N ILE A 82 -1.79 1.67 5.86
CA ILE A 82 -2.98 0.94 6.32
C ILE A 82 -2.94 0.85 7.84
N SER A 83 -3.96 1.39 8.50
CA SER A 83 -4.14 1.37 9.95
C SER A 83 -5.52 0.92 10.37
N THR A 84 -6.52 1.04 9.51
CA THR A 84 -7.93 0.65 9.74
C THR A 84 -8.44 -0.22 8.59
N ALA A 85 -9.64 -0.76 8.75
CA ALA A 85 -10.29 -1.51 7.68
C ALA A 85 -10.67 -0.64 6.48
N GLU A 86 -11.11 0.59 6.74
CA GLU A 86 -11.41 1.54 5.67
C GLU A 86 -10.18 1.80 4.82
N ASP A 87 -8.99 1.94 5.44
CA ASP A 87 -7.74 2.06 4.70
C ASP A 87 -7.50 0.86 3.80
N ALA A 88 -7.68 -0.36 4.33
CA ALA A 88 -7.50 -1.60 3.57
C ALA A 88 -8.50 -1.72 2.41
N LEU A 89 -9.77 -1.36 2.65
CA LEU A 89 -10.81 -1.34 1.62
C LEU A 89 -10.51 -0.36 0.49
N GLU A 90 -9.94 0.82 0.78
CA GLU A 90 -9.48 1.74 -0.26
C GLU A 90 -8.49 1.06 -1.23
N PHE A 91 -7.53 0.27 -0.70
CA PHE A 91 -6.58 -0.47 -1.53
C PHE A 91 -7.25 -1.56 -2.36
N ILE A 92 -8.17 -2.33 -1.77
CA ILE A 92 -8.89 -3.40 -2.47
C ILE A 92 -9.75 -2.79 -3.59
N LEU A 93 -10.52 -1.75 -3.28
CA LEU A 93 -11.35 -1.05 -4.26
C LEU A 93 -10.50 -0.41 -5.38
N ALA A 94 -9.27 0.03 -5.08
CA ALA A 94 -8.32 0.53 -6.07
C ALA A 94 -7.70 -0.56 -6.96
N GLY A 95 -7.87 -1.85 -6.63
CA GLY A 95 -7.42 -2.97 -7.44
C GLY A 95 -6.39 -3.89 -6.78
N ALA A 96 -6.12 -3.72 -5.47
CA ALA A 96 -5.30 -4.69 -4.75
C ALA A 96 -6.08 -6.00 -4.51
N SER A 97 -5.45 -7.13 -4.80
CA SER A 97 -5.98 -8.46 -4.52
C SER A 97 -5.75 -8.89 -3.08
N ALA A 98 -4.79 -8.26 -2.41
CA ALA A 98 -4.48 -8.45 -0.99
C ALA A 98 -3.86 -7.16 -0.43
N VAL A 99 -3.84 -7.03 0.89
CA VAL A 99 -3.21 -5.90 1.59
C VAL A 99 -2.18 -6.37 2.60
N SER A 100 -1.23 -5.50 2.95
CA SER A 100 -0.23 -5.77 3.96
C SER A 100 -0.17 -4.62 4.97
N VAL A 101 -0.44 -4.94 6.24
CA VAL A 101 -0.39 -4.00 7.36
C VAL A 101 1.03 -3.99 7.93
N GLY A 102 1.68 -2.84 7.92
CA GLY A 102 3.07 -2.68 8.38
C GLY A 102 3.17 -1.86 9.68
N THR A 103 3.40 -0.57 9.54
CA THR A 103 3.69 0.37 10.64
C THR A 103 2.64 0.36 11.76
N ALA A 104 1.37 0.13 11.44
CA ALA A 104 0.29 0.09 12.42
C ALA A 104 0.52 -0.97 13.53
N ASN A 105 1.18 -2.10 13.21
CA ASN A 105 1.47 -3.15 14.18
C ASN A 105 2.42 -2.69 15.32
N PHE A 106 3.18 -1.61 15.13
CA PHE A 106 4.03 -1.05 16.20
C PHE A 106 3.23 -0.29 17.25
N PHE A 107 2.03 0.18 16.90
CA PHE A 107 1.15 0.93 17.80
C PHE A 107 -0.01 0.07 18.30
N ASN A 108 -0.51 -0.81 17.44
CA ASN A 108 -1.58 -1.76 17.74
C ASN A 108 -1.20 -3.15 17.20
N PRO A 109 -0.74 -4.08 18.05
CA PRO A 109 -0.36 -5.42 17.60
C PRO A 109 -1.51 -6.24 17.03
N TYR A 110 -2.76 -5.83 17.26
CA TYR A 110 -3.97 -6.47 16.72
C TYR A 110 -4.46 -5.82 15.41
N ALA A 111 -3.78 -4.80 14.89
CA ALA A 111 -4.24 -4.04 13.74
C ALA A 111 -4.59 -4.92 12.52
N ALA A 112 -3.79 -5.94 12.24
CA ALA A 112 -4.06 -6.84 11.11
C ALA A 112 -5.33 -7.69 11.33
N GLU A 113 -5.56 -8.19 12.56
CA GLU A 113 -6.75 -8.96 12.92
C GLU A 113 -8.01 -8.09 12.88
N GLU A 114 -7.93 -6.88 13.42
CA GLU A 114 -9.02 -5.90 13.39
C GLU A 114 -9.41 -5.53 11.96
N VAL A 115 -8.42 -5.36 11.07
CA VAL A 115 -8.66 -5.11 9.65
C VAL A 115 -9.42 -6.26 9.00
N VAL A 116 -9.05 -7.52 9.27
CA VAL A 116 -9.74 -8.70 8.70
C VAL A 116 -11.19 -8.73 9.16
N ARG A 117 -11.44 -8.61 10.48
CA ARG A 117 -12.80 -8.63 11.04
C ARG A 117 -13.69 -7.53 10.46
N ALA A 118 -13.15 -6.33 10.37
CA ALA A 118 -13.93 -5.20 9.88
C ALA A 118 -14.17 -5.24 8.36
N ILE A 119 -13.31 -5.92 7.58
CA ILE A 119 -13.60 -6.23 6.16
C ILE A 119 -14.78 -7.20 6.07
N GLU A 120 -14.82 -8.24 6.93
CA GLU A 120 -15.97 -9.17 7.00
C GLU A 120 -17.26 -8.43 7.34
N ASP A 121 -17.25 -7.55 8.34
CA ASP A 121 -18.41 -6.73 8.71
C ASP A 121 -18.86 -5.82 7.55
N TYR A 122 -17.92 -5.22 6.84
CA TYR A 122 -18.21 -4.42 5.64
C TYR A 122 -18.89 -5.27 4.56
N MET A 123 -18.36 -6.46 4.26
CA MET A 123 -18.94 -7.36 3.26
C MET A 123 -20.37 -7.77 3.64
N ILE A 124 -20.62 -8.09 4.91
CA ILE A 124 -21.95 -8.38 5.42
C ILE A 124 -22.89 -7.18 5.20
N SER A 125 -22.47 -5.98 5.57
CA SER A 125 -23.25 -4.75 5.42
C SER A 125 -23.61 -4.43 3.97
N GLN A 126 -22.70 -4.72 3.04
CA GLN A 126 -22.86 -4.49 1.61
C GLN A 126 -23.50 -5.68 0.87
N LYS A 127 -23.82 -6.78 1.59
CA LYS A 127 -24.33 -8.03 1.02
C LYS A 127 -23.41 -8.59 -0.06
N THR A 128 -22.10 -8.47 0.13
CA THR A 128 -21.08 -8.98 -0.76
C THR A 128 -20.70 -10.39 -0.31
N GLU A 129 -20.89 -11.39 -1.17
CA GLU A 129 -20.63 -12.79 -0.84
C GLU A 129 -19.19 -13.22 -1.07
N ASP A 130 -18.49 -12.53 -1.99
CA ASP A 130 -17.11 -12.82 -2.37
C ASP A 130 -16.27 -11.54 -2.38
N SER A 131 -15.17 -11.53 -1.63
CA SER A 131 -14.22 -10.41 -1.58
C SER A 131 -13.63 -10.05 -2.94
N CYS A 132 -13.58 -11.00 -3.88
CA CYS A 132 -13.15 -10.73 -5.25
C CYS A 132 -14.02 -9.70 -5.96
N GLN A 133 -15.28 -9.54 -5.55
CA GLN A 133 -16.19 -8.54 -6.11
C GLN A 133 -15.81 -7.10 -5.74
N LEU A 134 -14.99 -6.94 -4.70
CA LEU A 134 -14.49 -5.63 -4.26
C LEU A 134 -13.23 -5.19 -5.02
N ILE A 135 -12.49 -6.13 -5.61
CA ILE A 135 -11.21 -5.81 -6.27
C ILE A 135 -11.44 -4.93 -7.48
N GLY A 136 -10.91 -3.70 -7.41
CA GLY A 136 -11.03 -2.74 -8.50
C GLY A 136 -12.46 -2.20 -8.72
N ALA A 137 -13.34 -2.30 -7.74
CA ALA A 137 -14.74 -1.90 -7.87
C ALA A 137 -14.97 -0.38 -7.77
N VAL A 138 -13.93 0.43 -7.61
CA VAL A 138 -14.05 1.90 -7.67
C VAL A 138 -14.46 2.33 -9.09
N LYS A 139 -15.44 3.25 -9.16
CA LYS A 139 -15.99 3.76 -10.43
C LYS A 139 -15.46 5.15 -10.73
#